data_bc2188e42a76efc134bf2a9f8ff2d997
#
_entry.id   bc2188e42a76efc134bf2a9f8ff2d997
#
_cell.length_a   1.000
_cell.length_b   1.000
_cell.length_c   1.000
_cell.angle_alpha   90.00
_cell.angle_beta   90.00
_cell.angle_gamma   90.00
#
_symmetry.space_group_name_H-M   'P 1'
#
loop_
_entity.id
_entity.type
_entity.pdbx_description
1 polymer ?
#
loop_
_entity_poly.entity_id
_entity_poly.type
_entity_poly.pdbx_seq_one_letter_code
_entity_poly.pdbx_strand_id
1 'polypeptide(L)'
;MGIRLVGKEDYEQVFYLDAYCFPWLNDVRDRAKDFVVKHIPEDAILGYYDDSGMLSAMLFILPFSIYVCGSPVGMGGIASVSSMPEGRHGGKVAQLLRRSIEIMRERKEFVSMLGPFSYEFYRRYGWELGFERLNYTIPVEHFSNFTRKTGYVKPYREGDVEILDKIYSEYARKHNGCTVRDKTLWTDFVLEDPYGRDYPKYTYIWFDDGNNARGYIIYSIKNNRMTIQEMIYLDQAAKEGLFWFIFVHQSQIKEVYWSTAPDERLYLDIPNPRVKMEISPSMMFRVIDVKHALLSRGYDGDVNARFSISISDPNAEWNNKGFLIEIEDGHIDIGETESPESSCSIQTFSQIFTGYITPEEACMHRKLTGDSKTIREMGMVFKKSSTFNNNPF
;
A
#
# COMPACT_ATOMS: atom_id res chain seq x y z
N MET A 1 -16.12 -2.14 30.81
CA MET A 1 -15.28 -2.87 29.82
C MET A 1 -15.95 -2.84 28.46
N GLY A 2 -15.23 -2.45 27.38
CA GLY A 2 -15.82 -2.46 26.04
C GLY A 2 -14.99 -1.80 24.95
N ILE A 3 -15.43 -2.03 23.71
CA ILE A 3 -14.83 -1.41 22.51
C ILE A 3 -15.66 -0.17 22.16
N ARG A 4 -14.99 0.96 21.98
CA ARG A 4 -15.58 2.20 21.48
C ARG A 4 -14.57 3.03 20.67
N LEU A 5 -15.05 3.97 19.90
CA LEU A 5 -14.20 5.01 19.33
C LEU A 5 -13.61 5.86 20.46
N VAL A 6 -12.35 6.26 20.27
CA VAL A 6 -11.61 7.05 21.25
C VAL A 6 -11.92 8.53 21.04
N GLY A 7 -12.43 9.21 22.07
CA GLY A 7 -12.66 10.64 22.05
C GLY A 7 -11.38 11.43 22.32
N LYS A 8 -11.40 12.74 22.01
CA LYS A 8 -10.25 13.65 22.23
C LYS A 8 -9.82 13.73 23.69
N GLU A 9 -10.75 13.54 24.60
CA GLU A 9 -10.50 13.49 26.05
C GLU A 9 -9.54 12.37 26.46
N ASP A 10 -9.46 11.30 25.67
CA ASP A 10 -8.60 10.15 25.93
C ASP A 10 -7.27 10.17 25.16
N TYR A 11 -6.95 11.22 24.39
CA TYR A 11 -5.75 11.27 23.54
C TYR A 11 -4.44 11.17 24.32
N GLU A 12 -4.37 11.63 25.58
CA GLU A 12 -3.18 11.38 26.41
C GLU A 12 -2.95 9.89 26.66
N GLN A 13 -4.02 9.10 26.81
CA GLN A 13 -3.92 7.64 26.94
C GLN A 13 -3.48 7.00 25.60
N VAL A 14 -3.96 7.52 24.48
CA VAL A 14 -3.52 7.10 23.13
C VAL A 14 -2.01 7.29 22.99
N PHE A 15 -1.50 8.50 23.27
CA PHE A 15 -0.07 8.80 23.16
C PHE A 15 0.79 7.97 24.11
N TYR A 16 0.33 7.77 25.33
CA TYR A 16 1.03 6.93 26.30
C TYR A 16 1.15 5.49 25.79
N LEU A 17 0.05 4.90 25.32
CA LEU A 17 0.01 3.53 24.84
C LEU A 17 0.82 3.35 23.56
N ASP A 18 0.73 4.31 22.63
CA ASP A 18 1.45 4.27 21.37
C ASP A 18 2.96 4.41 21.59
N ALA A 19 3.40 5.38 22.39
CA ALA A 19 4.81 5.57 22.74
C ALA A 19 5.39 4.40 23.55
N TYR A 20 4.57 3.68 24.31
CA TYR A 20 5.00 2.45 24.97
C TYR A 20 5.26 1.33 23.96
N CYS A 21 4.37 1.17 22.98
CA CYS A 21 4.49 0.11 21.97
C CYS A 21 5.48 0.45 20.84
N PHE A 22 5.66 1.74 20.55
CA PHE A 22 6.57 2.30 19.55
C PHE A 22 7.52 3.30 20.20
N PRO A 23 8.58 2.84 20.90
CA PRO A 23 9.44 3.70 21.74
C PRO A 23 10.08 4.88 21.04
N TRP A 24 10.29 4.80 19.71
CA TRP A 24 10.83 5.90 18.91
C TRP A 24 9.92 7.16 18.91
N LEU A 25 8.62 7.01 19.20
CA LEU A 25 7.70 8.15 19.33
C LEU A 25 8.07 9.06 20.50
N ASN A 26 8.78 8.57 21.51
CA ASN A 26 9.26 9.40 22.62
C ASN A 26 10.27 10.46 22.16
N ASP A 27 11.05 10.18 21.11
CA ASP A 27 12.05 11.12 20.57
C ASP A 27 11.38 12.29 19.81
N VAL A 28 10.11 12.13 19.41
CA VAL A 28 9.34 13.09 18.60
C VAL A 28 7.96 13.37 19.19
N ARG A 29 7.82 13.26 20.50
CA ARG A 29 6.54 13.19 21.20
C ARG A 29 5.58 14.35 20.85
N ASP A 30 6.04 15.58 20.90
CA ASP A 30 5.18 16.73 20.64
C ASP A 30 4.69 16.74 19.19
N ARG A 31 5.58 16.44 18.24
CA ARG A 31 5.22 16.30 16.81
C ARG A 31 4.26 15.15 16.56
N ALA A 32 4.43 14.03 17.26
CA ALA A 32 3.51 12.89 17.15
C ALA A 32 2.11 13.25 17.68
N LYS A 33 2.03 14.02 18.78
CA LYS A 33 0.76 14.54 19.28
C LYS A 33 0.09 15.49 18.28
N ASP A 34 0.84 16.48 17.81
CA ASP A 34 0.36 17.43 16.81
C ASP A 34 -0.11 16.72 15.54
N PHE A 35 0.63 15.70 15.11
CA PHE A 35 0.27 14.88 13.96
C PHE A 35 -1.08 14.18 14.14
N VAL A 36 -1.30 13.51 15.27
CA VAL A 36 -2.57 12.82 15.54
C VAL A 36 -3.72 13.84 15.58
N VAL A 37 -3.54 14.95 16.28
CA VAL A 37 -4.58 15.98 16.39
C VAL A 37 -4.93 16.61 15.04
N LYS A 38 -3.94 16.81 14.17
CA LYS A 38 -4.11 17.50 12.88
C LYS A 38 -4.61 16.57 11.77
N HIS A 39 -4.14 15.32 11.73
CA HIS A 39 -4.30 14.44 10.55
C HIS A 39 -5.13 13.19 10.78
N ILE A 40 -5.31 12.74 12.03
CA ILE A 40 -6.09 11.54 12.30
C ILE A 40 -7.57 11.92 12.51
N PRO A 41 -8.49 11.37 11.69
CA PRO A 41 -9.92 11.62 11.87
C PRO A 41 -10.39 11.21 13.28
N GLU A 42 -11.33 11.94 13.86
CA GLU A 42 -11.84 11.70 15.21
C GLU A 42 -12.45 10.30 15.40
N ASP A 43 -12.96 9.72 14.33
CA ASP A 43 -13.55 8.38 14.31
C ASP A 43 -12.57 7.28 13.87
N ALA A 44 -11.27 7.60 13.70
CA ALA A 44 -10.29 6.65 13.20
C ALA A 44 -9.65 5.79 14.30
N ILE A 45 -9.77 6.15 15.57
CA ILE A 45 -9.13 5.43 16.67
C ILE A 45 -10.16 4.53 17.37
N LEU A 46 -9.92 3.22 17.33
CA LEU A 46 -10.74 2.22 18.01
C LEU A 46 -10.03 1.73 19.27
N GLY A 47 -10.63 1.92 20.42
CA GLY A 47 -10.07 1.58 21.72
C GLY A 47 -10.83 0.47 22.45
N TYR A 48 -10.09 -0.33 23.21
CA TYR A 48 -10.62 -1.29 24.19
C TYR A 48 -10.36 -0.75 25.59
N TYR A 49 -11.43 -0.45 26.32
CA TYR A 49 -11.38 0.07 27.68
C TYR A 49 -11.63 -1.05 28.69
N ASP A 50 -10.84 -1.07 29.74
CA ASP A 50 -11.04 -1.99 30.86
C ASP A 50 -12.14 -1.53 31.83
N ASP A 51 -12.34 -2.26 32.90
CA ASP A 51 -13.40 -1.95 33.91
C ASP A 51 -13.12 -0.67 34.71
N SER A 52 -11.88 -0.20 34.74
CA SER A 52 -11.50 1.08 35.35
C SER A 52 -11.69 2.29 34.41
N GLY A 53 -12.05 2.04 33.16
CA GLY A 53 -12.16 3.07 32.11
C GLY A 53 -10.84 3.45 31.47
N MET A 54 -9.77 2.67 31.70
CA MET A 54 -8.45 2.91 31.08
C MET A 54 -8.37 2.25 29.71
N LEU A 55 -7.74 2.96 28.77
CA LEU A 55 -7.44 2.46 27.43
C LEU A 55 -6.34 1.39 27.50
N SER A 56 -6.70 0.14 27.30
CA SER A 56 -5.79 -1.01 27.47
C SER A 56 -5.31 -1.65 26.16
N ALA A 57 -5.99 -1.37 25.04
CA ALA A 57 -5.56 -1.69 23.69
C ALA A 57 -6.22 -0.75 22.68
N MET A 58 -5.59 -0.53 21.55
CA MET A 58 -6.15 0.29 20.47
C MET A 58 -5.60 -0.12 19.10
N LEU A 59 -6.25 0.38 18.06
CA LEU A 59 -5.74 0.46 16.69
C LEU A 59 -6.33 1.67 15.98
N PHE A 60 -5.66 2.12 14.92
CA PHE A 60 -6.18 3.14 14.02
C PHE A 60 -6.77 2.48 12.78
N ILE A 61 -7.85 3.06 12.26
CA ILE A 61 -8.48 2.71 10.97
C ILE A 61 -8.42 3.97 10.12
N LEU A 62 -7.35 4.11 9.35
CA LEU A 62 -7.08 5.31 8.55
C LEU A 62 -7.79 5.21 7.20
N PRO A 63 -8.67 6.17 6.84
CA PRO A 63 -9.38 6.14 5.57
C PRO A 63 -8.45 6.55 4.42
N PHE A 64 -8.31 5.67 3.44
CA PHE A 64 -7.58 5.90 2.20
C PHE A 64 -8.40 5.43 0.99
N SER A 65 -7.91 5.75 -0.19
CA SER A 65 -8.27 5.07 -1.43
C SER A 65 -7.01 4.58 -2.12
N ILE A 66 -7.08 3.42 -2.74
CA ILE A 66 -5.98 2.85 -3.53
C ILE A 66 -6.43 2.53 -4.94
N TYR A 67 -5.52 2.50 -5.89
CA TYR A 67 -5.83 2.02 -7.23
C TYR A 67 -5.83 0.49 -7.27
N VAL A 68 -6.89 -0.08 -7.86
CA VAL A 68 -6.99 -1.51 -8.21
C VAL A 68 -7.49 -1.59 -9.65
N CYS A 69 -6.66 -2.11 -10.53
CA CYS A 69 -6.92 -2.14 -11.99
C CYS A 69 -7.33 -0.75 -12.53
N GLY A 70 -6.60 0.29 -12.13
CA GLY A 70 -6.81 1.67 -12.57
C GLY A 70 -7.97 2.42 -11.90
N SER A 71 -8.83 1.75 -11.14
CA SER A 71 -9.97 2.36 -10.44
C SER A 71 -9.67 2.60 -8.96
N PRO A 72 -10.13 3.72 -8.38
CA PRO A 72 -10.00 3.98 -6.95
C PRO A 72 -10.95 3.09 -6.14
N VAL A 73 -10.43 2.43 -5.12
CA VAL A 73 -11.19 1.58 -4.17
C VAL A 73 -10.93 2.08 -2.75
N GLY A 74 -12.01 2.26 -1.98
CA GLY A 74 -11.91 2.66 -0.57
C GLY A 74 -11.16 1.61 0.26
N MET A 75 -10.16 2.05 1.03
CA MET A 75 -9.24 1.21 1.79
C MET A 75 -9.09 1.70 3.24
N GLY A 76 -9.32 0.82 4.21
CA GLY A 76 -9.00 1.08 5.61
C GLY A 76 -7.56 0.63 5.94
N GLY A 77 -6.70 1.59 6.28
CA GLY A 77 -5.34 1.32 6.75
C GLY A 77 -5.33 1.02 8.24
N ILE A 78 -4.92 -0.19 8.63
CA ILE A 78 -4.75 -0.53 10.04
C ILE A 78 -3.36 -0.13 10.49
N ALA A 79 -3.29 0.78 11.47
CA ALA A 79 -2.06 1.31 12.03
C ALA A 79 -2.08 1.34 13.56
N SER A 80 -0.97 1.64 14.20
CA SER A 80 -0.81 1.82 15.65
C SER A 80 -1.50 0.74 16.50
N VAL A 81 -1.37 -0.53 16.09
CA VAL A 81 -1.93 -1.65 16.85
C VAL A 81 -1.16 -1.84 18.13
N SER A 82 -1.72 -1.36 19.23
CA SER A 82 -1.05 -1.24 20.51
C SER A 82 -1.84 -1.92 21.65
N SER A 83 -1.12 -2.49 22.63
CA SER A 83 -1.73 -3.04 23.85
C SER A 83 -0.77 -2.95 25.03
N MET A 84 -1.31 -2.64 26.20
CA MET A 84 -0.59 -2.69 27.47
C MET A 84 -0.13 -4.13 27.78
N PRO A 85 1.06 -4.31 28.39
CA PRO A 85 1.64 -5.64 28.64
C PRO A 85 0.75 -6.54 29.49
N GLU A 86 0.09 -6.00 30.50
CA GLU A 86 -0.86 -6.71 31.37
C GLU A 86 -2.14 -7.12 30.64
N GLY A 87 -2.43 -6.50 29.50
CA GLY A 87 -3.57 -6.84 28.64
C GLY A 87 -3.25 -7.81 27.50
N ARG A 88 -1.96 -8.16 27.32
CA ARG A 88 -1.53 -9.07 26.26
C ARG A 88 -2.06 -10.49 26.51
N HIS A 89 -2.28 -11.23 25.43
CA HIS A 89 -2.90 -12.58 25.46
C HIS A 89 -4.35 -12.63 25.94
N GLY A 90 -4.98 -11.49 26.33
CA GLY A 90 -6.39 -11.42 26.72
C GLY A 90 -7.37 -11.28 25.55
N GLY A 91 -6.92 -11.40 24.29
CA GLY A 91 -7.78 -11.33 23.10
C GLY A 91 -8.33 -9.93 22.75
N LYS A 92 -7.88 -8.85 23.43
CA LYS A 92 -8.37 -7.48 23.21
C LYS A 92 -8.11 -7.01 21.78
N VAL A 93 -6.87 -7.15 21.28
CA VAL A 93 -6.51 -6.80 19.89
C VAL A 93 -7.29 -7.64 18.88
N ALA A 94 -7.56 -8.91 19.18
CA ALA A 94 -8.39 -9.78 18.35
C ALA A 94 -9.81 -9.24 18.17
N GLN A 95 -10.40 -8.74 19.25
CA GLN A 95 -11.75 -8.13 19.25
C GLN A 95 -11.74 -6.80 18.48
N LEU A 96 -10.69 -5.97 18.67
CA LEU A 96 -10.51 -4.72 17.92
C LEU A 96 -10.39 -4.98 16.41
N LEU A 97 -9.60 -5.97 15.99
CA LEU A 97 -9.44 -6.33 14.57
C LEU A 97 -10.75 -6.83 13.96
N ARG A 98 -11.55 -7.63 14.66
CA ARG A 98 -12.88 -8.05 14.17
C ARG A 98 -13.82 -6.85 14.03
N ARG A 99 -13.88 -5.99 15.05
CA ARG A 99 -14.73 -4.78 14.99
C ARG A 99 -14.26 -3.81 13.91
N SER A 100 -12.95 -3.70 13.65
CA SER A 100 -12.44 -2.85 12.56
C SER A 100 -12.90 -3.33 11.18
N ILE A 101 -13.03 -4.64 10.94
CA ILE A 101 -13.55 -5.20 9.69
C ILE A 101 -15.02 -4.75 9.46
N GLU A 102 -15.84 -4.77 10.50
CA GLU A 102 -17.22 -4.29 10.42
C GLU A 102 -17.29 -2.79 10.14
N ILE A 103 -16.49 -1.99 10.88
CA ILE A 103 -16.42 -0.53 10.71
C ILE A 103 -15.97 -0.17 9.28
N MET A 104 -14.94 -0.83 8.77
CA MET A 104 -14.47 -0.59 7.40
C MET A 104 -15.57 -0.87 6.37
N ARG A 105 -16.32 -1.97 6.54
CA ARG A 105 -17.46 -2.25 5.67
C ARG A 105 -18.54 -1.16 5.73
N GLU A 106 -18.89 -0.72 6.94
CA GLU A 106 -19.87 0.36 7.18
C GLU A 106 -19.42 1.66 6.48
N ARG A 107 -18.11 1.97 6.48
CA ARG A 107 -17.50 3.14 5.83
C ARG A 107 -17.27 2.98 4.33
N LYS A 108 -17.63 1.84 3.74
CA LYS A 108 -17.36 1.50 2.33
C LYS A 108 -15.87 1.43 2.00
N GLU A 109 -15.04 1.08 2.98
CA GLU A 109 -13.64 0.73 2.83
C GLU A 109 -13.59 -0.79 2.52
N PHE A 110 -13.76 -1.14 1.25
CA PHE A 110 -13.98 -2.53 0.84
C PHE A 110 -12.71 -3.38 0.83
N VAL A 111 -11.56 -2.77 1.03
CA VAL A 111 -10.27 -3.44 1.19
C VAL A 111 -9.51 -2.84 2.36
N SER A 112 -8.50 -3.54 2.84
CA SER A 112 -7.67 -3.08 3.95
C SER A 112 -6.21 -3.46 3.76
N MET A 113 -5.31 -2.61 4.27
CA MET A 113 -3.86 -2.84 4.29
C MET A 113 -3.31 -2.61 5.69
N LEU A 114 -2.18 -3.27 5.98
CA LEU A 114 -1.39 -3.02 7.20
C LEU A 114 0.07 -3.41 7.02
N GLY A 115 0.95 -2.74 7.78
CA GLY A 115 2.34 -3.14 7.97
C GLY A 115 2.44 -4.14 9.14
N PRO A 116 2.74 -5.42 8.90
CA PRO A 116 2.67 -6.43 9.95
C PRO A 116 3.90 -6.43 10.85
N PHE A 117 3.73 -6.50 12.16
CA PHE A 117 4.76 -6.97 13.08
C PHE A 117 4.89 -8.50 13.08
N SER A 118 3.82 -9.22 12.68
CA SER A 118 3.77 -10.67 12.53
C SER A 118 2.75 -11.07 11.48
N TYR A 119 3.22 -11.67 10.39
CA TYR A 119 2.33 -12.20 9.33
C TYR A 119 1.39 -13.28 9.86
N GLU A 120 1.89 -14.19 10.70
CA GLU A 120 1.09 -15.27 11.27
C GLU A 120 -0.07 -14.74 12.13
N PHE A 121 0.18 -13.67 12.88
CA PHE A 121 -0.84 -13.05 13.71
C PHE A 121 -2.00 -12.50 12.87
N TYR A 122 -1.72 -11.70 11.85
CA TYR A 122 -2.75 -11.06 11.04
C TYR A 122 -3.45 -12.02 10.07
N ARG A 123 -2.80 -13.11 9.65
CA ARG A 123 -3.44 -14.18 8.87
C ARG A 123 -4.67 -14.76 9.56
N ARG A 124 -4.68 -14.85 10.87
CA ARG A 124 -5.86 -15.33 11.65
C ARG A 124 -7.09 -14.47 11.43
N TYR A 125 -6.90 -13.22 11.01
CA TYR A 125 -7.98 -12.25 10.77
C TYR A 125 -8.20 -11.97 9.27
N GLY A 126 -7.58 -12.75 8.39
CA GLY A 126 -7.83 -12.71 6.95
C GLY A 126 -6.90 -11.81 6.13
N TRP A 127 -5.95 -11.09 6.74
CA TRP A 127 -4.89 -10.41 5.99
C TRP A 127 -3.86 -11.42 5.47
N GLU A 128 -3.32 -11.17 4.29
CA GLU A 128 -2.24 -11.97 3.71
C GLU A 128 -1.21 -11.07 3.01
N LEU A 129 0.02 -11.56 2.85
CA LEU A 129 1.04 -10.86 2.07
C LEU A 129 0.50 -10.53 0.66
N GLY A 130 0.51 -9.26 0.32
CA GLY A 130 0.01 -8.77 -0.97
C GLY A 130 0.98 -7.80 -1.66
N PHE A 131 2.05 -7.39 -0.97
CA PHE A 131 2.99 -6.38 -1.48
C PHE A 131 4.42 -6.72 -1.08
N GLU A 132 5.31 -6.47 -2.04
CA GLU A 132 6.76 -6.57 -1.86
C GLU A 132 7.42 -5.26 -2.28
N ARG A 133 8.66 -5.08 -1.89
CA ARG A 133 9.52 -3.98 -2.34
C ARG A 133 10.81 -4.54 -2.89
N LEU A 134 11.26 -3.98 -3.99
CA LEU A 134 12.59 -4.22 -4.53
C LEU A 134 13.52 -3.10 -4.04
N ASN A 135 14.50 -3.49 -3.25
CA ASN A 135 15.48 -2.59 -2.66
C ASN A 135 16.80 -2.70 -3.42
N TYR A 136 17.24 -1.61 -4.01
CA TYR A 136 18.54 -1.48 -4.66
C TYR A 136 19.53 -0.77 -3.76
N THR A 137 20.78 -1.25 -3.74
CA THR A 137 21.95 -0.48 -3.28
C THR A 137 22.95 -0.45 -4.43
N ILE A 138 23.20 0.73 -4.98
CA ILE A 138 23.89 0.90 -6.27
C ILE A 138 25.03 1.88 -6.07
N PRO A 139 26.29 1.51 -6.37
CA PRO A 139 27.39 2.47 -6.47
C PRO A 139 27.09 3.55 -7.53
N VAL A 140 27.37 4.81 -7.22
CA VAL A 140 26.99 5.93 -8.08
C VAL A 140 27.63 5.87 -9.47
N GLU A 141 28.81 5.26 -9.60
CA GLU A 141 29.50 5.05 -10.87
C GLU A 141 28.71 4.21 -11.89
N HIS A 142 27.77 3.38 -11.46
CA HIS A 142 26.90 2.63 -12.36
C HIS A 142 25.95 3.52 -13.16
N PHE A 143 25.76 4.76 -12.75
CA PHE A 143 24.98 5.76 -13.48
C PHE A 143 25.82 6.58 -14.48
N SER A 144 27.13 6.31 -14.61
CA SER A 144 28.06 7.08 -15.47
C SER A 144 27.72 7.05 -16.96
N ASN A 145 27.03 6.00 -17.42
CA ASN A 145 26.63 5.86 -18.83
C ASN A 145 25.43 6.74 -19.21
N PHE A 146 24.70 7.24 -18.22
CA PHE A 146 23.60 8.14 -18.49
C PHE A 146 24.14 9.54 -18.73
N THR A 147 23.88 10.05 -19.92
CA THR A 147 24.26 11.41 -20.31
C THR A 147 22.99 12.20 -20.61
N ARG A 148 23.00 13.49 -20.30
CA ARG A 148 21.88 14.34 -20.66
C ARG A 148 21.76 14.43 -22.19
N LYS A 149 20.78 13.73 -22.75
CA LYS A 149 20.49 13.74 -24.19
C LYS A 149 19.40 14.76 -24.52
N THR A 150 18.35 14.80 -23.72
CA THR A 150 17.13 15.60 -23.93
C THR A 150 16.59 16.07 -22.58
N GLY A 151 15.72 17.05 -22.60
CA GLY A 151 15.02 17.53 -21.44
C GLY A 151 15.90 18.22 -20.39
N TYR A 152 15.32 18.51 -19.25
CA TYR A 152 16.01 19.17 -18.15
C TYR A 152 15.31 18.92 -16.80
N VAL A 153 16.01 19.18 -15.70
CA VAL A 153 15.51 19.02 -14.33
C VAL A 153 15.35 20.39 -13.68
N LYS A 154 14.22 20.61 -12.99
CA LYS A 154 13.98 21.79 -12.15
C LYS A 154 13.68 21.39 -10.71
N PRO A 155 14.11 22.16 -9.71
CA PRO A 155 13.67 21.95 -8.34
C PRO A 155 12.16 22.18 -8.24
N TYR A 156 11.50 21.36 -7.43
CA TYR A 156 10.11 21.57 -7.02
C TYR A 156 9.97 22.92 -6.31
N ARG A 157 8.87 23.59 -6.54
CA ARG A 157 8.47 24.81 -5.84
C ARG A 157 7.08 24.65 -5.25
N GLU A 158 6.81 25.39 -4.19
CA GLU A 158 5.46 25.46 -3.64
C GLU A 158 4.47 25.86 -4.76
N GLY A 159 3.41 25.02 -4.95
CA GLY A 159 2.48 25.17 -6.06
C GLY A 159 2.64 24.13 -7.18
N ASP A 160 3.78 23.42 -7.26
CA ASP A 160 4.00 22.38 -8.28
C ASP A 160 3.38 21.01 -7.91
N VAL A 161 2.63 20.90 -6.80
CA VAL A 161 2.01 19.64 -6.33
C VAL A 161 1.14 19.01 -7.41
N GLU A 162 0.38 19.81 -8.14
CA GLU A 162 -0.48 19.30 -9.22
C GLU A 162 0.31 18.65 -10.36
N ILE A 163 1.56 19.12 -10.60
CA ILE A 163 2.46 18.52 -11.58
C ILE A 163 2.92 17.15 -11.10
N LEU A 164 3.32 17.06 -9.82
CA LEU A 164 3.73 15.78 -9.21
C LEU A 164 2.56 14.80 -9.22
N ASP A 165 1.36 15.26 -8.82
CA ASP A 165 0.17 14.40 -8.75
C ASP A 165 -0.23 13.87 -10.13
N LYS A 166 -0.12 14.66 -11.18
CA LYS A 166 -0.40 14.20 -12.55
C LYS A 166 0.54 13.07 -12.97
N ILE A 167 1.85 13.22 -12.73
CA ILE A 167 2.84 12.17 -13.03
C ILE A 167 2.57 10.93 -12.18
N TYR A 168 2.37 11.13 -10.89
CA TYR A 168 2.11 10.05 -9.94
C TYR A 168 0.84 9.28 -10.30
N SER A 169 -0.26 9.94 -10.55
CA SER A 169 -1.55 9.31 -10.84
C SER A 169 -1.50 8.48 -12.13
N GLU A 170 -0.75 8.93 -13.16
CA GLU A 170 -0.54 8.14 -14.38
C GLU A 170 0.26 6.86 -14.11
N TYR A 171 1.26 6.92 -13.24
CA TYR A 171 2.03 5.76 -12.79
C TYR A 171 1.19 4.86 -11.87
N ALA A 172 0.55 5.44 -10.85
CA ALA A 172 -0.14 4.72 -9.80
C ALA A 172 -1.32 3.88 -10.30
N ARG A 173 -2.04 4.34 -11.33
CA ARG A 173 -3.13 3.58 -11.97
C ARG A 173 -2.68 2.26 -12.59
N LYS A 174 -1.39 2.10 -12.87
CA LYS A 174 -0.80 0.87 -13.43
C LYS A 174 -0.33 -0.11 -12.36
N HIS A 175 -0.35 0.30 -11.08
CA HIS A 175 0.14 -0.48 -9.94
C HIS A 175 -0.98 -0.67 -8.92
N ASN A 176 -1.42 -1.90 -8.72
CA ASN A 176 -2.44 -2.18 -7.72
C ASN A 176 -1.88 -1.92 -6.31
N GLY A 177 -2.62 -1.14 -5.51
CA GLY A 177 -2.24 -0.79 -4.14
C GLY A 177 -1.60 0.59 -3.96
N CYS A 178 -1.23 1.28 -5.04
CA CYS A 178 -0.79 2.68 -4.94
C CYS A 178 -1.93 3.55 -4.40
N THR A 179 -1.63 4.40 -3.42
CA THR A 179 -2.61 5.27 -2.76
C THR A 179 -3.06 6.38 -3.71
N VAL A 180 -4.35 6.67 -3.75
CA VAL A 180 -4.87 7.89 -4.38
C VAL A 180 -4.51 9.05 -3.46
N ARG A 181 -3.71 9.99 -3.93
CA ARG A 181 -3.21 11.09 -3.11
C ARG A 181 -4.06 12.33 -3.28
N ASP A 182 -4.33 13.00 -2.18
CA ASP A 182 -4.81 14.36 -2.13
C ASP A 182 -3.66 15.34 -1.83
N LYS A 183 -3.99 16.64 -1.75
CA LYS A 183 -3.00 17.67 -1.45
C LYS A 183 -2.34 17.47 -0.08
N THR A 184 -3.09 17.06 0.94
CA THR A 184 -2.59 16.83 2.29
C THR A 184 -1.58 15.69 2.34
N LEU A 185 -1.90 14.56 1.69
CA LEU A 185 -0.95 13.43 1.57
C LEU A 185 0.33 13.86 0.87
N TRP A 186 0.24 14.70 -0.16
CA TRP A 186 1.41 15.24 -0.85
C TRP A 186 2.26 16.11 0.06
N THR A 187 1.66 17.16 0.65
CA THR A 187 2.42 18.19 1.39
C THR A 187 2.94 17.67 2.72
N ASP A 188 2.12 16.95 3.47
CA ASP A 188 2.39 16.65 4.87
C ASP A 188 3.00 15.24 5.08
N PHE A 189 3.02 14.37 4.05
CA PHE A 189 3.52 12.99 4.18
C PHE A 189 4.57 12.60 3.14
N VAL A 190 4.41 13.05 1.90
CA VAL A 190 5.31 12.65 0.81
C VAL A 190 6.49 13.61 0.71
N LEU A 191 6.21 14.90 0.61
CA LEU A 191 7.24 15.93 0.46
C LEU A 191 7.96 16.24 1.77
N GLU A 192 7.28 16.09 2.90
CA GLU A 192 7.85 16.28 4.23
C GLU A 192 7.78 14.98 5.06
N ASP A 193 8.57 14.89 6.12
CA ASP A 193 8.39 13.89 7.17
C ASP A 193 7.56 14.50 8.30
N PRO A 194 6.33 14.02 8.54
CA PRO A 194 5.45 14.62 9.55
C PRO A 194 6.03 14.55 10.97
N TYR A 195 6.97 13.62 11.21
CA TYR A 195 7.66 13.51 12.49
C TYR A 195 8.98 14.26 12.53
N GLY A 196 9.45 14.81 11.42
CA GLY A 196 10.70 15.55 11.30
C GLY A 196 11.95 14.74 11.65
N ARG A 197 11.91 13.42 11.43
CA ARG A 197 13.03 12.49 11.69
C ARG A 197 14.04 12.48 10.57
N ASP A 198 13.54 12.76 9.36
CA ASP A 198 14.34 12.65 8.16
C ASP A 198 15.24 13.85 7.95
N TYR A 199 16.30 13.60 7.17
CA TYR A 199 17.09 14.69 6.58
C TYR A 199 16.22 15.47 5.60
N PRO A 200 16.61 16.73 5.31
CA PRO A 200 15.92 17.51 4.31
C PRO A 200 15.69 16.71 3.03
N LYS A 201 14.44 16.61 2.61
CA LYS A 201 14.07 16.02 1.33
C LYS A 201 14.26 17.04 0.22
N TYR A 202 14.79 16.58 -0.88
CA TYR A 202 14.96 17.37 -2.10
C TYR A 202 14.06 16.78 -3.16
N THR A 203 13.24 17.60 -3.78
CA THR A 203 12.32 17.20 -4.85
C THR A 203 12.66 17.92 -6.13
N TYR A 204 12.83 17.15 -7.22
CA TYR A 204 13.11 17.65 -8.56
C TYR A 204 12.18 17.02 -9.57
N ILE A 205 11.79 17.83 -10.57
CA ILE A 205 10.89 17.42 -11.66
C ILE A 205 11.67 17.43 -12.96
N TRP A 206 11.56 16.34 -13.73
CA TRP A 206 12.12 16.25 -15.07
C TRP A 206 11.09 16.64 -16.12
N PHE A 207 11.50 17.48 -17.07
CA PHE A 207 10.71 17.97 -18.19
C PHE A 207 11.35 17.55 -19.50
N ASP A 208 10.55 17.17 -20.49
CA ASP A 208 10.99 16.94 -21.88
C ASP A 208 11.32 18.27 -22.61
N ASP A 209 11.81 18.17 -23.86
CA ASP A 209 12.12 19.36 -24.69
C ASP A 209 10.86 20.16 -25.07
N GLY A 210 9.67 19.55 -24.99
CA GLY A 210 8.37 20.18 -25.16
C GLY A 210 7.85 20.87 -23.89
N ASN A 211 8.64 20.89 -22.81
CA ASN A 211 8.26 21.43 -21.49
C ASN A 211 7.12 20.66 -20.80
N ASN A 212 6.93 19.37 -21.12
CA ASN A 212 6.01 18.51 -20.41
C ASN A 212 6.73 17.82 -19.25
N ALA A 213 6.15 17.84 -18.06
CA ALA A 213 6.67 17.12 -16.90
C ALA A 213 6.39 15.60 -17.06
N ARG A 214 7.46 14.78 -17.06
CA ARG A 214 7.37 13.33 -17.34
C ARG A 214 8.00 12.46 -16.27
N GLY A 215 8.60 13.06 -15.22
CA GLY A 215 9.17 12.32 -14.11
C GLY A 215 9.56 13.23 -12.95
N TYR A 216 9.76 12.65 -11.79
CA TYR A 216 10.27 13.35 -10.62
C TYR A 216 11.06 12.40 -9.71
N ILE A 217 11.86 12.99 -8.83
CA ILE A 217 12.60 12.30 -7.79
C ILE A 217 12.47 13.05 -6.46
N ILE A 218 12.25 12.31 -5.38
CA ILE A 218 12.29 12.78 -4.00
C ILE A 218 13.39 11.99 -3.29
N TYR A 219 14.38 12.68 -2.76
CA TYR A 219 15.53 12.04 -2.13
C TYR A 219 16.09 12.85 -0.97
N SER A 220 16.89 12.19 -0.15
CA SER A 220 17.74 12.82 0.86
C SER A 220 19.19 12.33 0.71
N ILE A 221 20.15 13.12 1.24
CA ILE A 221 21.57 12.73 1.25
C ILE A 221 22.07 12.73 2.69
N LYS A 222 22.63 11.60 3.09
CA LYS A 222 23.26 11.41 4.41
C LYS A 222 24.46 10.48 4.29
N ASN A 223 25.58 10.80 4.94
CA ASN A 223 26.76 9.94 5.03
C ASN A 223 27.22 9.42 3.65
N ASN A 224 27.30 10.29 2.63
CA ASN A 224 27.66 9.97 1.24
C ASN A 224 26.72 8.95 0.57
N ARG A 225 25.49 8.79 1.05
CA ARG A 225 24.43 7.98 0.45
C ARG A 225 23.26 8.87 0.05
N MET A 226 22.78 8.71 -1.18
CA MET A 226 21.49 9.22 -1.61
C MET A 226 20.44 8.14 -1.31
N THR A 227 19.44 8.50 -0.51
CA THR A 227 18.25 7.65 -0.30
C THR A 227 17.11 8.23 -1.14
N ILE A 228 16.63 7.46 -2.11
CA ILE A 228 15.48 7.83 -2.93
C ILE A 228 14.24 7.34 -2.21
N GLN A 229 13.44 8.28 -1.71
CA GLN A 229 12.14 8.02 -1.11
C GLN A 229 11.11 7.66 -2.17
N GLU A 230 11.13 8.41 -3.29
CA GLU A 230 10.27 8.13 -4.43
C GLU A 230 10.91 8.62 -5.72
N MET A 231 10.84 7.83 -6.77
CA MET A 231 11.23 8.24 -8.12
C MET A 231 10.24 7.64 -9.10
N ILE A 232 9.58 8.50 -9.84
CA ILE A 232 8.54 8.14 -10.82
C ILE A 232 8.93 8.72 -12.17
N TYR A 233 8.76 7.94 -13.21
CA TYR A 233 8.95 8.35 -14.60
C TYR A 233 7.91 7.67 -15.49
N LEU A 234 7.47 8.37 -16.52
CA LEU A 234 6.39 7.94 -17.41
C LEU A 234 6.92 7.35 -18.72
N ASP A 235 8.20 7.57 -19.01
CA ASP A 235 8.88 7.07 -20.21
C ASP A 235 10.40 6.92 -20.00
N GLN A 236 11.05 6.31 -21.00
CA GLN A 236 12.49 6.01 -20.96
C GLN A 236 13.35 7.27 -20.95
N ALA A 237 12.92 8.35 -21.61
CA ALA A 237 13.69 9.61 -21.63
C ALA A 237 13.73 10.25 -20.24
N ALA A 238 12.60 10.26 -19.53
CA ALA A 238 12.52 10.71 -18.14
C ALA A 238 13.37 9.83 -17.21
N LYS A 239 13.33 8.49 -17.38
CA LYS A 239 14.18 7.55 -16.64
C LYS A 239 15.66 7.86 -16.81
N GLU A 240 16.13 7.97 -18.05
CA GLU A 240 17.53 8.29 -18.36
C GLU A 240 17.93 9.67 -17.82
N GLY A 241 17.03 10.66 -17.92
CA GLY A 241 17.26 12.01 -17.40
C GLY A 241 17.40 12.05 -15.88
N LEU A 242 16.57 11.29 -15.16
CA LEU A 242 16.67 11.16 -13.70
C LEU A 242 17.91 10.37 -13.27
N PHE A 243 18.31 9.34 -14.01
CA PHE A 243 19.54 8.60 -13.75
C PHE A 243 20.78 9.46 -14.00
N TRP A 244 20.80 10.26 -15.05
CA TRP A 244 21.84 11.28 -15.24
C TRP A 244 21.85 12.28 -14.07
N PHE A 245 20.70 12.73 -13.61
CA PHE A 245 20.59 13.63 -12.46
C PHE A 245 21.17 13.00 -11.17
N ILE A 246 20.98 11.70 -10.96
CA ILE A 246 21.63 10.98 -9.85
C ILE A 246 23.15 11.03 -10.02
N PHE A 247 23.67 10.78 -11.22
CA PHE A 247 25.11 10.74 -11.48
C PHE A 247 25.81 12.08 -11.26
N VAL A 248 25.14 13.22 -11.51
CA VAL A 248 25.77 14.54 -11.27
C VAL A 248 26.09 14.79 -9.79
N HIS A 249 25.54 13.98 -8.87
CA HIS A 249 25.86 14.03 -7.44
C HIS A 249 27.11 13.18 -7.06
N GLN A 250 27.83 12.60 -8.02
CA GLN A 250 28.98 11.69 -7.78
C GLN A 250 30.08 12.25 -6.87
N SER A 251 30.22 13.58 -6.79
CA SER A 251 31.14 14.24 -5.86
C SER A 251 30.67 14.26 -4.41
N GLN A 252 29.37 14.06 -4.16
CA GLN A 252 28.74 14.14 -2.85
C GLN A 252 28.34 12.77 -2.30
N ILE A 253 28.11 11.78 -3.18
CA ILE A 253 27.61 10.46 -2.80
C ILE A 253 28.50 9.36 -3.39
N LYS A 254 28.52 8.22 -2.70
CA LYS A 254 29.20 6.99 -3.18
C LYS A 254 28.20 5.93 -3.60
N GLU A 255 27.02 5.93 -3.00
CA GLU A 255 25.99 4.94 -3.30
C GLU A 255 24.59 5.54 -3.25
N VAL A 256 23.68 4.88 -3.94
CA VAL A 256 22.26 5.16 -4.00
C VAL A 256 21.50 3.99 -3.39
N TYR A 257 20.62 4.29 -2.45
CA TYR A 257 19.61 3.34 -1.96
C TYR A 257 18.25 3.73 -2.54
N TRP A 258 17.58 2.76 -3.16
CA TRP A 258 16.27 2.97 -3.77
C TRP A 258 15.35 1.79 -3.47
N SER A 259 14.23 2.06 -2.77
CA SER A 259 13.16 1.12 -2.54
C SER A 259 12.02 1.41 -3.52
N THR A 260 11.69 0.45 -4.37
CA THR A 260 10.79 0.65 -5.51
C THR A 260 9.83 -0.52 -5.72
N ALA A 261 8.98 -0.42 -6.76
CA ALA A 261 8.08 -1.49 -7.16
C ALA A 261 8.85 -2.75 -7.62
N PRO A 262 8.33 -3.95 -7.38
CA PRO A 262 9.01 -5.21 -7.71
C PRO A 262 9.28 -5.42 -9.22
N ASP A 263 8.58 -4.71 -10.08
CA ASP A 263 8.73 -4.77 -11.54
C ASP A 263 9.77 -3.79 -12.11
N GLU A 264 10.40 -2.96 -11.25
CA GLU A 264 11.52 -2.11 -11.67
C GLU A 264 12.75 -2.95 -12.06
N ARG A 265 13.24 -2.75 -13.27
CA ARG A 265 14.35 -3.53 -13.85
C ARG A 265 15.57 -2.66 -14.16
N LEU A 266 15.99 -1.83 -13.21
CA LEU A 266 17.18 -0.98 -13.35
C LEU A 266 18.40 -1.74 -13.90
N TYR A 267 18.56 -3.00 -13.53
CA TYR A 267 19.70 -3.83 -13.95
C TYR A 267 19.77 -4.06 -15.46
N LEU A 268 18.70 -3.76 -16.22
CA LEU A 268 18.72 -3.79 -17.69
C LEU A 268 19.34 -2.53 -18.30
N ASP A 269 19.39 -1.43 -17.54
CA ASP A 269 19.81 -0.11 -18.04
C ASP A 269 21.25 0.25 -17.65
N ILE A 270 21.83 -0.44 -16.66
CA ILE A 270 23.18 -0.18 -16.14
C ILE A 270 24.22 -1.13 -16.75
N PRO A 271 25.50 -0.69 -16.92
CA PRO A 271 26.54 -1.51 -17.57
C PRO A 271 26.86 -2.80 -16.86
N ASN A 272 26.87 -2.78 -15.53
CA ASN A 272 27.08 -3.95 -14.71
C ASN A 272 25.82 -4.27 -13.91
N PRO A 273 25.05 -5.31 -14.29
CA PRO A 273 23.82 -5.68 -13.60
C PRO A 273 24.05 -6.31 -12.22
N ARG A 274 25.30 -6.56 -11.82
CA ARG A 274 25.64 -7.13 -10.51
C ARG A 274 25.60 -6.06 -9.41
N VAL A 275 24.40 -5.56 -9.13
CA VAL A 275 24.14 -4.66 -8.01
C VAL A 275 23.45 -5.42 -6.88
N LYS A 276 23.53 -4.90 -5.67
CA LYS A 276 22.80 -5.48 -4.54
C LYS A 276 21.30 -5.22 -4.75
N MET A 277 20.54 -6.30 -4.86
CA MET A 277 19.09 -6.30 -4.98
C MET A 277 18.50 -7.21 -3.90
N GLU A 278 17.43 -6.76 -3.25
CA GLU A 278 16.74 -7.53 -2.23
C GLU A 278 15.23 -7.33 -2.39
N ILE A 279 14.49 -8.42 -2.51
CA ILE A 279 13.03 -8.40 -2.47
C ILE A 279 12.62 -8.60 -1.01
N SER A 280 11.89 -7.64 -0.47
CA SER A 280 11.42 -7.67 0.92
C SER A 280 9.90 -7.71 0.96
N PRO A 281 9.29 -8.68 1.67
CA PRO A 281 7.88 -8.63 2.02
C PRO A 281 7.55 -7.31 2.72
N SER A 282 6.43 -6.69 2.36
CA SER A 282 6.07 -5.36 2.85
C SER A 282 4.71 -5.38 3.53
N MET A 283 3.66 -5.03 2.82
CA MET A 283 2.32 -4.88 3.38
C MET A 283 1.48 -6.14 3.24
N MET A 284 0.59 -6.36 4.20
CA MET A 284 -0.49 -7.33 4.07
C MET A 284 -1.76 -6.65 3.56
N PHE A 285 -2.57 -7.41 2.84
CA PHE A 285 -3.81 -6.97 2.22
C PHE A 285 -4.98 -7.90 2.59
N ARG A 286 -6.18 -7.34 2.70
CA ARG A 286 -7.41 -8.06 2.93
C ARG A 286 -8.56 -7.45 2.13
N VAL A 287 -9.36 -8.26 1.47
CA VAL A 287 -10.69 -7.86 0.99
C VAL A 287 -11.65 -7.87 2.19
N ILE A 288 -12.31 -6.74 2.45
CA ILE A 288 -13.26 -6.56 3.53
C ILE A 288 -14.67 -6.99 3.13
N ASP A 289 -15.11 -6.59 1.94
CA ASP A 289 -16.40 -7.00 1.37
C ASP A 289 -16.18 -7.46 -0.08
N VAL A 290 -16.28 -8.75 -0.32
CA VAL A 290 -15.98 -9.38 -1.63
C VAL A 290 -16.83 -8.80 -2.74
N LYS A 291 -18.15 -8.71 -2.54
CA LYS A 291 -19.07 -8.20 -3.55
C LYS A 291 -18.76 -6.76 -3.91
N HIS A 292 -18.65 -5.88 -2.92
CA HIS A 292 -18.43 -4.47 -3.17
C HIS A 292 -17.01 -4.15 -3.65
N ALA A 293 -15.99 -4.91 -3.21
CA ALA A 293 -14.64 -4.78 -3.73
C ALA A 293 -14.59 -5.13 -5.23
N LEU A 294 -15.25 -6.23 -5.64
CA LEU A 294 -15.36 -6.61 -7.05
C LEU A 294 -16.10 -5.56 -7.86
N LEU A 295 -17.19 -4.98 -7.36
CA LEU A 295 -17.94 -3.91 -8.03
C LEU A 295 -17.16 -2.60 -8.16
N SER A 296 -16.14 -2.39 -7.31
CA SER A 296 -15.36 -1.13 -7.24
C SER A 296 -14.09 -1.15 -8.09
N ARG A 297 -13.54 -2.33 -8.41
CA ARG A 297 -12.30 -2.43 -9.20
C ARG A 297 -12.55 -2.20 -10.69
N GLY A 298 -11.49 -1.89 -11.44
CA GLY A 298 -11.55 -1.79 -12.90
C GLY A 298 -11.56 -3.17 -13.59
N TYR A 299 -12.17 -3.21 -14.78
CA TYR A 299 -12.15 -4.37 -15.68
C TYR A 299 -11.80 -3.90 -17.09
N ASP A 300 -11.04 -4.71 -17.83
CA ASP A 300 -10.79 -4.46 -19.25
C ASP A 300 -12.10 -4.67 -20.03
N GLY A 301 -12.39 -3.77 -20.95
CA GLY A 301 -13.68 -3.76 -21.67
C GLY A 301 -13.92 -4.94 -22.61
N ASP A 302 -12.88 -5.76 -22.88
CA ASP A 302 -12.94 -6.98 -23.70
C ASP A 302 -13.05 -8.28 -22.87
N VAL A 303 -13.11 -8.17 -21.55
CA VAL A 303 -13.22 -9.33 -20.67
C VAL A 303 -14.66 -9.84 -20.65
N ASN A 304 -14.82 -11.11 -21.01
CA ASN A 304 -16.05 -11.87 -20.87
C ASN A 304 -15.71 -13.16 -20.08
N ALA A 305 -16.32 -13.33 -18.92
CA ALA A 305 -16.04 -14.46 -18.04
C ALA A 305 -17.25 -14.78 -17.15
N ARG A 306 -17.44 -16.07 -16.87
CA ARG A 306 -18.46 -16.55 -15.93
C ARG A 306 -17.91 -17.68 -15.09
N PHE A 307 -17.83 -17.45 -13.79
CA PHE A 307 -17.33 -18.43 -12.82
C PHE A 307 -17.99 -18.26 -11.47
N SER A 308 -17.87 -19.30 -10.63
CA SER A 308 -18.36 -19.25 -9.26
C SER A 308 -17.29 -19.67 -8.27
N ILE A 309 -17.29 -18.99 -7.10
CA ILE A 309 -16.29 -19.23 -6.07
C ILE A 309 -16.91 -19.16 -4.68
N SER A 310 -16.59 -20.14 -3.83
CA SER A 310 -16.85 -20.10 -2.39
C SER A 310 -15.68 -19.47 -1.66
N ILE A 311 -15.97 -18.46 -0.84
CA ILE A 311 -14.98 -17.81 0.02
C ILE A 311 -15.20 -18.26 1.46
N SER A 312 -14.12 -18.74 2.12
CA SER A 312 -14.12 -19.01 3.54
C SER A 312 -13.55 -17.79 4.30
N ASP A 313 -14.39 -17.14 5.08
CA ASP A 313 -14.01 -15.97 5.89
C ASP A 313 -14.66 -16.05 7.29
N PRO A 314 -13.98 -16.64 8.29
CA PRO A 314 -14.55 -16.80 9.62
C PRO A 314 -14.65 -15.47 10.41
N ASN A 315 -14.11 -14.37 9.88
CA ASN A 315 -14.15 -13.06 10.53
C ASN A 315 -15.14 -12.09 9.86
N ALA A 316 -15.81 -12.50 8.76
CA ALA A 316 -16.78 -11.67 8.05
C ALA A 316 -17.84 -12.57 7.38
N GLU A 317 -18.95 -12.81 8.07
CA GLU A 317 -20.03 -13.72 7.63
C GLU A 317 -20.58 -13.37 6.23
N TRP A 318 -20.62 -12.08 5.89
CA TRP A 318 -21.08 -11.61 4.58
C TRP A 318 -20.20 -12.05 3.41
N ASN A 319 -18.96 -12.46 3.68
CA ASN A 319 -18.04 -13.03 2.69
C ASN A 319 -18.09 -14.56 2.69
N ASN A 320 -18.54 -15.21 3.77
CA ASN A 320 -18.45 -16.65 3.99
C ASN A 320 -19.54 -17.41 3.23
N LYS A 321 -19.51 -17.33 1.89
CA LYS A 321 -20.51 -17.91 0.98
C LYS A 321 -19.99 -18.11 -0.45
N GLY A 322 -20.86 -18.68 -1.31
CA GLY A 322 -20.61 -18.80 -2.75
C GLY A 322 -21.06 -17.57 -3.52
N PHE A 323 -20.20 -17.09 -4.41
CA PHE A 323 -20.45 -15.98 -5.33
C PHE A 323 -20.48 -16.50 -6.77
N LEU A 324 -21.46 -16.08 -7.55
CA LEU A 324 -21.51 -16.21 -9.01
C LEU A 324 -21.08 -14.86 -9.59
N ILE A 325 -20.02 -14.85 -10.38
CA ILE A 325 -19.46 -13.66 -11.02
C ILE A 325 -19.66 -13.79 -12.52
N GLU A 326 -20.30 -12.80 -13.13
CA GLU A 326 -20.54 -12.71 -14.56
C GLU A 326 -20.01 -11.36 -15.04
N ILE A 327 -19.14 -11.37 -16.04
CA ILE A 327 -18.56 -10.18 -16.64
C ILE A 327 -18.84 -10.24 -18.14
N GLU A 328 -19.46 -9.21 -18.67
CA GLU A 328 -19.76 -9.05 -20.10
C GLU A 328 -19.39 -7.62 -20.52
N ASP A 329 -18.53 -7.52 -21.52
CA ASP A 329 -18.03 -6.23 -22.05
C ASP A 329 -17.55 -5.26 -20.95
N GLY A 330 -16.83 -5.79 -19.95
CA GLY A 330 -16.31 -5.04 -18.81
C GLY A 330 -17.35 -4.67 -17.74
N HIS A 331 -18.61 -5.05 -17.91
CA HIS A 331 -19.66 -4.89 -16.90
C HIS A 331 -19.75 -6.13 -16.03
N ILE A 332 -19.77 -5.95 -14.71
CA ILE A 332 -19.82 -7.04 -13.75
C ILE A 332 -21.19 -7.14 -13.08
N ASP A 333 -21.71 -8.36 -12.99
CA ASP A 333 -22.82 -8.74 -12.11
C ASP A 333 -22.38 -9.80 -11.11
N ILE A 334 -22.91 -9.74 -9.87
CA ILE A 334 -22.51 -10.62 -8.78
C ILE A 334 -23.75 -11.13 -8.05
N GLY A 335 -24.03 -12.40 -8.28
CA GLY A 335 -25.04 -13.17 -7.59
C GLY A 335 -24.47 -14.05 -6.47
N GLU A 336 -25.35 -14.77 -5.77
CA GLU A 336 -24.98 -15.82 -4.81
C GLU A 336 -25.28 -17.19 -5.40
N THR A 337 -24.53 -18.21 -4.97
CA THR A 337 -24.75 -19.60 -5.41
C THR A 337 -24.47 -20.58 -4.28
N GLU A 338 -25.29 -21.63 -4.23
CA GLU A 338 -25.11 -22.76 -3.30
C GLU A 338 -24.21 -23.89 -3.86
N SER A 339 -23.88 -23.79 -5.15
CA SER A 339 -23.08 -24.81 -5.86
C SER A 339 -21.86 -24.17 -6.54
N PRO A 340 -20.90 -23.61 -5.78
CA PRO A 340 -19.72 -22.99 -6.33
C PRO A 340 -18.76 -24.03 -6.96
N GLU A 341 -18.18 -23.69 -8.13
CA GLU A 341 -17.27 -24.54 -8.90
C GLU A 341 -15.82 -24.45 -8.40
N SER A 342 -15.52 -23.42 -7.60
CA SER A 342 -14.19 -23.24 -6.99
C SER A 342 -14.30 -22.78 -5.54
N SER A 343 -13.19 -22.90 -4.78
CA SER A 343 -13.17 -22.43 -3.40
C SER A 343 -11.78 -22.03 -2.93
N CYS A 344 -11.72 -21.00 -2.09
CA CYS A 344 -10.50 -20.57 -1.39
C CYS A 344 -10.83 -19.82 -0.09
N SER A 345 -9.78 -19.54 0.69
CA SER A 345 -9.88 -18.63 1.84
C SER A 345 -9.89 -17.16 1.40
N ILE A 346 -10.36 -16.27 2.28
CA ILE A 346 -10.32 -14.82 2.05
C ILE A 346 -8.88 -14.31 1.87
N GLN A 347 -7.89 -14.92 2.51
CA GLN A 347 -6.46 -14.62 2.34
C GLN A 347 -6.03 -14.87 0.90
N THR A 348 -6.34 -16.04 0.36
CA THR A 348 -6.02 -16.40 -1.04
C THR A 348 -6.79 -15.52 -2.02
N PHE A 349 -8.08 -15.30 -1.77
CA PHE A 349 -8.89 -14.41 -2.62
C PHE A 349 -8.30 -12.98 -2.63
N SER A 350 -7.86 -12.48 -1.49
CA SER A 350 -7.23 -11.15 -1.39
C SER A 350 -5.95 -11.04 -2.25
N GLN A 351 -5.13 -12.10 -2.27
CA GLN A 351 -3.95 -12.16 -3.13
C GLN A 351 -4.31 -12.20 -4.62
N ILE A 352 -5.34 -12.97 -5.00
CA ILE A 352 -5.85 -13.07 -6.37
C ILE A 352 -6.47 -11.74 -6.80
N PHE A 353 -7.27 -11.12 -5.94
CA PHE A 353 -7.96 -9.84 -6.21
C PHE A 353 -7.00 -8.71 -6.57
N THR A 354 -5.85 -8.64 -5.91
CA THR A 354 -4.82 -7.64 -6.22
C THR A 354 -3.94 -8.01 -7.42
N GLY A 355 -4.02 -9.23 -7.94
CA GLY A 355 -3.09 -9.75 -8.94
C GLY A 355 -1.70 -10.05 -8.37
N TYR A 356 -1.53 -10.13 -7.05
CA TYR A 356 -0.27 -10.55 -6.40
C TYR A 356 0.08 -12.00 -6.75
N ILE A 357 -0.93 -12.88 -6.81
CA ILE A 357 -0.84 -14.21 -7.43
C ILE A 357 -1.98 -14.39 -8.45
N THR A 358 -1.76 -15.23 -9.47
CA THR A 358 -2.83 -15.62 -10.38
C THR A 358 -3.67 -16.79 -9.81
N PRO A 359 -4.88 -17.04 -10.34
CA PRO A 359 -5.64 -18.24 -9.97
C PRO A 359 -4.87 -19.53 -10.20
N GLU A 360 -4.09 -19.64 -11.29
CA GLU A 360 -3.26 -20.79 -11.60
C GLU A 360 -2.13 -20.96 -10.57
N GLU A 361 -1.44 -19.88 -10.18
CA GLU A 361 -0.44 -19.88 -9.12
C GLU A 361 -1.07 -20.33 -7.79
N ALA A 362 -2.28 -19.84 -7.47
CA ALA A 362 -3.01 -20.25 -6.26
C ALA A 362 -3.34 -21.75 -6.26
N CYS A 363 -3.75 -22.30 -7.42
CA CYS A 363 -3.96 -23.75 -7.58
C CYS A 363 -2.67 -24.55 -7.43
N MET A 364 -1.56 -24.11 -8.04
CA MET A 364 -0.25 -24.76 -7.90
C MET A 364 0.18 -24.84 -6.44
N HIS A 365 -0.12 -23.81 -5.66
CA HIS A 365 0.14 -23.75 -4.21
C HIS A 365 -0.94 -24.45 -3.35
N ARG A 366 -1.94 -25.09 -3.96
CA ARG A 366 -3.07 -25.77 -3.28
C ARG A 366 -3.88 -24.83 -2.37
N LYS A 367 -3.92 -23.55 -2.71
CA LYS A 367 -4.67 -22.52 -1.98
C LYS A 367 -6.05 -22.24 -2.62
N LEU A 368 -6.23 -22.60 -3.89
CA LEU A 368 -7.48 -22.52 -4.64
C LEU A 368 -7.81 -23.91 -5.19
N THR A 369 -9.05 -24.33 -5.05
CA THR A 369 -9.59 -25.55 -5.68
C THR A 369 -10.61 -25.14 -6.73
N GLY A 370 -10.69 -25.90 -7.82
CA GLY A 370 -11.62 -25.70 -8.93
C GLY A 370 -11.21 -26.53 -10.14
N ASP A 371 -12.11 -26.70 -11.09
CA ASP A 371 -11.76 -27.35 -12.35
C ASP A 371 -10.97 -26.42 -13.27
N SER A 372 -10.33 -27.01 -14.31
CA SER A 372 -9.44 -26.26 -15.21
C SER A 372 -10.18 -25.18 -16.04
N LYS A 373 -11.50 -25.32 -16.25
CA LYS A 373 -12.29 -24.32 -16.97
C LYS A 373 -12.50 -23.10 -16.08
N THR A 374 -13.00 -23.31 -14.87
CA THR A 374 -13.25 -22.26 -13.87
C THR A 374 -11.99 -21.48 -13.56
N ILE A 375 -10.84 -22.16 -13.36
CA ILE A 375 -9.57 -21.49 -13.10
C ILE A 375 -9.14 -20.60 -14.27
N ARG A 376 -9.36 -21.06 -15.51
CA ARG A 376 -9.06 -20.26 -16.71
C ARG A 376 -9.95 -19.03 -16.83
N GLU A 377 -11.26 -19.18 -16.58
CA GLU A 377 -12.20 -18.06 -16.53
C GLU A 377 -11.77 -17.01 -15.48
N MET A 378 -11.40 -17.47 -14.28
CA MET A 378 -10.86 -16.59 -13.24
C MET A 378 -9.57 -15.89 -13.71
N GLY A 379 -8.67 -16.59 -14.41
CA GLY A 379 -7.41 -16.05 -14.92
C GLY A 379 -7.58 -14.96 -15.99
N MET A 380 -8.69 -14.95 -16.72
CA MET A 380 -9.02 -13.85 -17.63
C MET A 380 -9.33 -12.55 -16.88
N VAL A 381 -9.89 -12.67 -15.68
CA VAL A 381 -10.29 -11.55 -14.82
C VAL A 381 -9.17 -11.09 -13.89
N PHE A 382 -8.49 -12.04 -13.27
CA PHE A 382 -7.48 -11.78 -12.23
C PHE A 382 -6.07 -12.04 -12.79
N LYS A 383 -5.64 -11.15 -13.69
CA LYS A 383 -4.32 -11.18 -14.29
C LYS A 383 -3.22 -10.84 -13.25
N LYS A 384 -2.01 -11.38 -13.46
CA LYS A 384 -0.83 -10.95 -12.70
C LYS A 384 -0.64 -9.46 -12.87
N SER A 385 -0.43 -8.74 -11.77
CA SER A 385 -0.24 -7.30 -11.76
C SER A 385 0.95 -6.92 -10.89
N SER A 386 1.56 -5.80 -11.16
CA SER A 386 2.50 -5.19 -10.23
C SER A 386 1.73 -4.63 -9.04
N THR A 387 1.99 -5.20 -7.86
CA THR A 387 1.41 -4.73 -6.61
C THR A 387 2.44 -3.90 -5.87
N PHE A 388 2.13 -2.64 -5.62
CA PHE A 388 3.04 -1.73 -4.95
C PHE A 388 2.28 -0.71 -4.10
N ASN A 389 2.75 -0.49 -2.89
CA ASN A 389 2.31 0.62 -2.05
C ASN A 389 3.53 1.45 -1.65
N ASN A 390 3.50 2.72 -1.99
CA ASN A 390 4.58 3.68 -1.73
C ASN A 390 4.22 4.74 -0.67
N ASN A 391 3.07 4.59 -0.02
CA ASN A 391 2.63 5.50 1.04
C ASN A 391 2.67 4.76 2.38
N PRO A 392 3.62 5.05 3.27
CA PRO A 392 3.60 4.53 4.63
C PRO A 392 2.47 5.18 5.42
N PHE A 393 1.82 4.43 6.29
CA PHE A 393 0.83 4.89 7.26
C PHE A 393 0.95 4.10 8.56
#